data_8936677c558540535e4fc772732a5f90
#
_entry.id   8936677c558540535e4fc772732a5f90
#
_cell.length_a   1.000
_cell.length_b   1.000
_cell.length_c   1.000
_cell.angle_alpha   90.00
_cell.angle_beta   90.00
_cell.angle_gamma   90.00
#
_symmetry.space_group_name_H-M   'P 1'
#
loop_
_entity.id
_entity.type
_entity.pdbx_description
1 polymer ?
#
loop_
_entity_poly.entity_id
_entity_poly.type
_entity_poly.pdbx_seq_one_letter_code
_entity_poly.pdbx_strand_id
1 'polypeptide(L)'
;MKEKVLSVFIDESGDFGQYNPASPNYYVAMVLHNQEVDISKNIEALERQVSNWGYLEHTIHTGPLIRRESIYKNDLREQRKALFNALYHFTRLLDIQYICPMINQGECAEKSKLAYTDRLTKEIANQLRAKFDYFSAFEKIIVYYDYGQVELAQILVSVFNTMFSNVEFRKIETNQYKLSQAADLICTVEAIAQKNVLTKSESEFFHSKNDFKKNIYKNISKKKL
;
A
#
# COMPACT_ATOMS: atom_id res chain seq x y z
N MET A 1 -31.39 5.00 7.06
CA MET A 1 -30.26 4.04 7.13
C MET A 1 -28.98 4.85 7.01
N LYS A 2 -27.88 4.44 7.64
CA LYS A 2 -26.59 5.14 7.49
C LYS A 2 -26.02 4.79 6.11
N GLU A 3 -25.49 5.78 5.40
CA GLU A 3 -24.87 5.58 4.08
C GLU A 3 -23.72 4.57 4.19
N LYS A 4 -23.69 3.58 3.31
CA LYS A 4 -22.63 2.56 3.28
C LYS A 4 -21.43 3.09 2.50
N VAL A 5 -20.35 3.40 3.22
CA VAL A 5 -19.18 4.09 2.68
C VAL A 5 -17.97 3.15 2.64
N LEU A 6 -17.30 3.09 1.47
CA LEU A 6 -16.01 2.44 1.29
C LEU A 6 -14.88 3.49 1.35
N SER A 7 -13.92 3.31 2.24
CA SER A 7 -12.65 4.03 2.22
C SER A 7 -11.61 3.25 1.42
N VAL A 8 -10.92 3.93 0.51
CA VAL A 8 -9.83 3.38 -0.31
C VAL A 8 -8.57 4.16 0.00
N PHE A 9 -7.64 3.57 0.75
CA PHE A 9 -6.35 4.18 1.07
C PHE A 9 -5.29 3.70 0.08
N ILE A 10 -4.62 4.64 -0.56
CA ILE A 10 -3.70 4.36 -1.68
C ILE A 10 -2.28 4.72 -1.31
N ASP A 11 -1.36 3.83 -1.65
CA ASP A 11 0.08 4.05 -1.61
C ASP A 11 0.74 3.37 -2.81
N GLU A 12 1.91 3.87 -3.22
CA GLU A 12 2.63 3.34 -4.36
C GLU A 12 4.08 2.95 -4.02
N SER A 13 4.65 2.07 -4.85
CA SER A 13 6.06 1.68 -4.79
C SER A 13 6.63 1.56 -6.19
N GLY A 14 7.73 2.21 -6.42
CA GLY A 14 8.39 2.36 -7.72
C GLY A 14 8.54 3.83 -8.08
N ASP A 15 8.97 4.09 -9.32
CA ASP A 15 9.19 5.43 -9.83
C ASP A 15 8.60 5.56 -11.25
N PHE A 16 7.90 6.66 -11.51
CA PHE A 16 7.46 7.07 -12.86
C PHE A 16 8.55 7.80 -13.64
N GLY A 17 9.74 7.99 -13.07
CA GLY A 17 10.87 8.68 -13.66
C GLY A 17 11.60 7.90 -14.75
N GLN A 18 12.92 8.04 -14.77
CA GLN A 18 13.75 7.32 -15.72
C GLN A 18 13.69 5.81 -15.47
N TYR A 19 13.49 5.03 -16.54
CA TYR A 19 13.46 3.56 -16.47
C TYR A 19 14.71 2.99 -15.80
N ASN A 20 14.48 2.17 -14.77
CA ASN A 20 15.54 1.45 -14.06
C ASN A 20 15.35 -0.06 -14.22
N PRO A 21 16.23 -0.75 -14.99
CA PRO A 21 16.13 -2.21 -15.16
C PRO A 21 16.24 -3.01 -13.86
N ALA A 22 16.89 -2.47 -12.83
CA ALA A 22 17.02 -3.12 -11.53
C ALA A 22 15.73 -3.04 -10.68
N SER A 23 14.83 -2.09 -10.99
CA SER A 23 13.55 -1.91 -10.33
C SER A 23 12.48 -1.54 -11.36
N PRO A 24 12.11 -2.47 -12.26
CA PRO A 24 11.27 -2.17 -13.42
C PRO A 24 9.78 -2.07 -13.08
N ASN A 25 9.37 -2.48 -11.89
CA ASN A 25 7.97 -2.59 -11.54
C ASN A 25 7.48 -1.36 -10.76
N TYR A 26 6.27 -0.94 -11.09
CA TYR A 26 5.52 0.07 -10.35
C TYR A 26 4.23 -0.55 -9.79
N TYR A 27 4.01 -0.39 -8.51
CA TYR A 27 2.89 -0.98 -7.76
C TYR A 27 2.00 0.11 -7.21
N VAL A 28 0.69 -0.15 -7.14
CA VAL A 28 -0.28 0.72 -6.46
C VAL A 28 -1.12 -0.14 -5.52
N ALA A 29 -0.90 -0.05 -4.23
CA ALA A 29 -1.73 -0.72 -3.24
C ALA A 29 -2.97 0.13 -2.94
N MET A 30 -4.14 -0.47 -2.97
CA MET A 30 -5.42 0.12 -2.62
C MET A 30 -6.04 -0.69 -1.49
N VAL A 31 -5.99 -0.17 -0.27
CA VAL A 31 -6.58 -0.80 0.92
C VAL A 31 -8.03 -0.38 1.05
N LEU A 32 -8.91 -1.36 1.10
CA LEU A 32 -10.36 -1.24 1.08
C LEU A 32 -10.92 -1.46 2.48
N HIS A 33 -11.57 -0.46 3.05
CA HIS A 33 -12.15 -0.51 4.40
C HIS A 33 -13.61 -0.05 4.39
N ASN A 34 -14.52 -0.92 4.78
CA ASN A 34 -15.92 -0.55 5.04
C ASN A 34 -16.00 0.27 6.33
N GLN A 35 -16.45 1.54 6.24
CA GLN A 35 -16.53 2.43 7.39
C GLN A 35 -17.51 1.98 8.48
N GLU A 36 -18.36 0.99 8.23
CA GLU A 36 -19.21 0.40 9.27
C GLU A 36 -18.40 -0.48 10.25
N VAL A 37 -17.22 -0.92 9.84
CA VAL A 37 -16.33 -1.74 10.67
C VAL A 37 -15.47 -0.83 11.55
N ASP A 38 -15.68 -0.88 12.86
CA ASP A 38 -14.88 -0.12 13.82
C ASP A 38 -13.49 -0.76 13.99
N ILE A 39 -12.44 0.05 13.75
CA ILE A 39 -11.03 -0.34 13.90
C ILE A 39 -10.32 0.41 15.02
N SER A 40 -11.03 1.16 15.84
CA SER A 40 -10.47 2.03 16.89
C SER A 40 -9.55 1.26 17.85
N LYS A 41 -9.99 0.08 18.31
CA LYS A 41 -9.19 -0.79 19.19
C LYS A 41 -7.89 -1.28 18.55
N ASN A 42 -7.91 -1.52 17.24
CA ASN A 42 -6.71 -1.91 16.51
C ASN A 42 -5.73 -0.75 16.40
N ILE A 43 -6.23 0.47 16.16
CA ILE A 43 -5.43 1.70 16.12
C ILE A 43 -4.78 1.94 17.49
N GLU A 44 -5.54 1.92 18.57
CA GLU A 44 -5.02 2.07 19.93
C GLU A 44 -3.94 1.02 20.28
N ALA A 45 -4.15 -0.22 19.85
CA ALA A 45 -3.17 -1.28 20.06
C ALA A 45 -1.88 -1.04 19.28
N LEU A 46 -1.95 -0.56 18.03
CA LEU A 46 -0.79 -0.18 17.23
C LEU A 46 -0.04 0.98 17.90
N GLU A 47 -0.74 2.05 18.25
CA GLU A 47 -0.13 3.25 18.87
C GLU A 47 0.57 2.92 20.18
N ARG A 48 -0.06 2.11 21.03
CA ARG A 48 0.57 1.65 22.27
C ARG A 48 1.83 0.83 22.02
N GLN A 49 1.84 -0.07 21.02
CA GLN A 49 3.01 -0.86 20.66
C GLN A 49 4.15 0.03 20.16
N VAL A 50 3.84 1.00 19.32
CA VAL A 50 4.80 1.96 18.75
C VAL A 50 5.39 2.84 19.87
N SER A 51 4.54 3.36 20.77
CA SER A 51 4.96 4.16 21.93
C SER A 51 5.85 3.39 22.91
N ASN A 52 5.60 2.11 23.13
CA ASN A 52 6.41 1.27 24.00
C ASN A 52 7.88 1.12 23.52
N TRP A 53 8.11 1.38 22.24
CA TRP A 53 9.46 1.42 21.64
C TRP A 53 10.07 2.83 21.59
N GLY A 54 9.40 3.82 22.22
CA GLY A 54 9.87 5.20 22.28
C GLY A 54 9.51 6.08 21.07
N TYR A 55 8.65 5.60 20.18
CA TYR A 55 8.20 6.33 19.01
C TYR A 55 6.80 6.92 19.25
N LEU A 56 6.76 8.14 19.78
CA LEU A 56 5.49 8.86 19.97
C LEU A 56 5.02 9.47 18.64
N GLU A 57 3.74 9.35 18.34
CA GLU A 57 3.10 9.91 17.13
C GLU A 57 3.83 9.58 15.82
N HIS A 58 4.51 8.43 15.79
CA HIS A 58 5.36 8.03 14.69
C HIS A 58 4.58 7.42 13.53
N THR A 59 4.89 7.86 12.32
CA THR A 59 4.44 7.25 11.07
C THR A 59 5.46 6.22 10.61
N ILE A 60 5.04 4.96 10.51
CA ILE A 60 5.91 3.88 10.05
C ILE A 60 5.95 3.90 8.52
N HIS A 61 7.14 4.11 7.95
CA HIS A 61 7.43 3.96 6.52
C HIS A 61 8.17 2.63 6.29
N THR A 62 7.46 1.65 5.73
CA THR A 62 7.92 0.26 5.66
C THR A 62 9.18 0.08 4.82
N GLY A 63 9.25 0.72 3.66
CA GLY A 63 10.42 0.65 2.78
C GLY A 63 11.70 1.15 3.46
N PRO A 64 11.76 2.42 3.89
CA PRO A 64 12.89 2.99 4.65
C PRO A 64 13.25 2.19 5.91
N LEU A 65 12.24 1.69 6.63
CA LEU A 65 12.44 0.87 7.84
C LEU A 65 13.18 -0.43 7.54
N ILE A 66 12.81 -1.15 6.46
CA ILE A 66 13.49 -2.37 6.04
C ILE A 66 14.91 -2.07 5.56
N ARG A 67 15.08 -1.03 4.75
CA ARG A 67 16.38 -0.66 4.15
C ARG A 67 17.31 0.08 5.10
N ARG A 68 16.86 0.44 6.31
CA ARG A 68 17.61 1.22 7.30
C ARG A 68 18.00 2.61 6.76
N GLU A 69 17.00 3.31 6.22
CA GLU A 69 17.14 4.62 5.62
C GLU A 69 16.40 5.70 6.42
N SER A 70 16.65 6.98 6.07
CA SER A 70 15.98 8.13 6.66
C SER A 70 16.10 8.14 8.18
N ILE A 71 14.99 8.29 8.89
CA ILE A 71 14.93 8.34 10.36
C ILE A 71 15.36 7.03 11.02
N TYR A 72 15.31 5.88 10.31
CA TYR A 72 15.70 4.55 10.83
C TYR A 72 17.18 4.23 10.67
N LYS A 73 18.01 5.18 10.20
CA LYS A 73 19.43 4.95 9.90
C LYS A 73 20.22 4.49 11.12
N ASN A 74 19.89 5.03 12.29
CA ASN A 74 20.57 4.76 13.54
C ASN A 74 19.86 3.72 14.42
N ASP A 75 18.69 3.26 14.00
CA ASP A 75 17.90 2.31 14.78
C ASP A 75 18.52 0.91 14.77
N LEU A 76 18.44 0.26 15.91
CA LEU A 76 18.83 -1.15 16.02
C LEU A 76 17.84 -2.02 15.20
N ARG A 77 18.32 -3.18 14.77
CA ARG A 77 17.50 -4.12 14.02
C ARG A 77 16.25 -4.54 14.78
N GLU A 78 16.37 -4.73 16.08
CA GLU A 78 15.29 -5.13 16.99
C GLU A 78 14.20 -4.06 17.04
N GLN A 79 14.56 -2.79 17.12
CA GLN A 79 13.61 -1.66 17.11
C GLN A 79 12.85 -1.61 15.78
N ARG A 80 13.57 -1.68 14.65
CA ARG A 80 12.96 -1.69 13.33
C ARG A 80 12.03 -2.89 13.12
N LYS A 81 12.42 -4.07 13.61
CA LYS A 81 11.56 -5.27 13.58
C LYS A 81 10.33 -5.14 14.46
N ALA A 82 10.45 -4.52 15.61
CA ALA A 82 9.31 -4.27 16.49
C ALA A 82 8.27 -3.35 15.84
N LEU A 83 8.71 -2.24 15.22
CA LEU A 83 7.83 -1.35 14.47
C LEU A 83 7.17 -2.07 13.27
N PHE A 84 7.96 -2.81 12.50
CA PHE A 84 7.43 -3.60 11.38
C PHE A 84 6.37 -4.61 11.87
N ASN A 85 6.67 -5.35 12.92
CA ASN A 85 5.76 -6.34 13.48
C ASN A 85 4.48 -5.70 14.02
N ALA A 86 4.58 -4.53 14.66
CA ALA A 86 3.42 -3.79 15.14
C ALA A 86 2.47 -3.43 13.97
N LEU A 87 3.01 -2.83 12.89
CA LEU A 87 2.23 -2.47 11.71
C LEU A 87 1.73 -3.72 10.95
N TYR A 88 2.55 -4.76 10.82
CA TYR A 88 2.17 -6.03 10.21
C TYR A 88 1.02 -6.71 10.96
N HIS A 89 1.08 -6.77 12.30
CA HIS A 89 0.01 -7.35 13.11
C HIS A 89 -1.26 -6.52 13.03
N PHE A 90 -1.16 -5.19 13.08
CA PHE A 90 -2.28 -4.29 12.83
C PHE A 90 -2.94 -4.64 11.49
N THR A 91 -2.20 -4.57 10.39
CA THR A 91 -2.72 -4.81 9.04
C THR A 91 -3.32 -6.21 8.89
N ARG A 92 -2.69 -7.23 9.48
CA ARG A 92 -3.17 -8.62 9.43
C ARG A 92 -4.49 -8.82 10.18
N LEU A 93 -4.70 -8.13 11.29
CA LEU A 93 -5.87 -8.32 12.15
C LEU A 93 -7.08 -7.49 11.72
N LEU A 94 -6.88 -6.46 10.92
CA LEU A 94 -7.97 -5.64 10.39
C LEU A 94 -8.89 -6.46 9.48
N ASP A 95 -10.18 -6.14 9.50
CA ASP A 95 -11.14 -6.58 8.48
C ASP A 95 -11.10 -5.62 7.29
N ILE A 96 -10.09 -5.80 6.46
CA ILE A 96 -9.84 -5.05 5.23
C ILE A 96 -9.59 -6.01 4.08
N GLN A 97 -9.82 -5.53 2.87
CA GLN A 97 -9.33 -6.15 1.64
C GLN A 97 -8.37 -5.21 0.91
N TYR A 98 -7.69 -5.69 -0.11
CA TYR A 98 -6.89 -4.84 -0.97
C TYR A 98 -6.83 -5.37 -2.40
N ILE A 99 -6.58 -4.46 -3.33
CA ILE A 99 -6.10 -4.75 -4.68
C ILE A 99 -4.74 -4.08 -4.86
N CYS A 100 -3.90 -4.66 -5.73
CA CYS A 100 -2.58 -4.10 -5.99
C CYS A 100 -2.24 -4.21 -7.48
N PRO A 101 -2.80 -3.30 -8.32
CA PRO A 101 -2.37 -3.17 -9.70
C PRO A 101 -0.88 -2.90 -9.82
N MET A 102 -0.26 -3.50 -10.84
CA MET A 102 1.18 -3.42 -11.07
C MET A 102 1.47 -3.39 -12.57
N ILE A 103 2.43 -2.59 -12.94
CA ILE A 103 3.01 -2.61 -14.29
C ILE A 103 4.50 -2.92 -14.24
N ASN A 104 4.98 -3.63 -15.25
CA ASN A 104 6.40 -3.75 -15.54
C ASN A 104 6.75 -2.73 -16.64
N GLN A 105 7.47 -1.69 -16.28
CA GLN A 105 7.91 -0.65 -17.21
C GLN A 105 8.81 -1.20 -18.31
N GLY A 106 9.53 -2.31 -18.03
CA GLY A 106 10.36 -3.01 -18.99
C GLY A 106 9.57 -3.64 -20.14
N GLU A 107 8.27 -3.91 -19.95
CA GLU A 107 7.36 -4.48 -20.96
C GLU A 107 6.65 -3.40 -21.78
N CYS A 108 6.74 -2.12 -21.42
CA CYS A 108 6.17 -1.05 -22.21
C CYS A 108 6.96 -0.87 -23.52
N ALA A 109 6.27 -0.63 -24.62
CA ALA A 109 6.88 -0.42 -25.95
C ALA A 109 7.87 0.74 -25.92
N GLU A 110 7.50 1.81 -25.23
CA GLU A 110 8.36 2.98 -25.00
C GLU A 110 8.66 3.14 -23.52
N LYS A 111 9.89 3.57 -23.18
CA LYS A 111 10.30 3.87 -21.80
C LYS A 111 10.00 5.34 -21.50
N SER A 112 8.71 5.70 -21.54
CA SER A 112 8.24 7.06 -21.35
C SER A 112 7.13 7.13 -20.28
N LYS A 113 7.03 8.27 -19.61
CA LYS A 113 5.97 8.54 -18.64
C LYS A 113 4.59 8.33 -19.26
N LEU A 114 4.38 8.72 -20.52
CA LEU A 114 3.10 8.56 -21.22
C LEU A 114 2.73 7.07 -21.38
N ALA A 115 3.69 6.24 -21.80
CA ALA A 115 3.47 4.79 -21.95
C ALA A 115 3.20 4.12 -20.60
N TYR A 116 3.88 4.53 -19.53
CA TYR A 116 3.63 4.03 -18.18
C TYR A 116 2.24 4.44 -17.67
N THR A 117 1.86 5.70 -17.88
CA THR A 117 0.53 6.23 -17.54
C THR A 117 -0.59 5.47 -18.24
N ASP A 118 -0.48 5.27 -19.55
CA ASP A 118 -1.46 4.49 -20.35
C ASP A 118 -1.57 3.04 -19.82
N ARG A 119 -0.44 2.37 -19.61
CA ARG A 119 -0.41 1.00 -19.12
C ARG A 119 -1.01 0.88 -17.73
N LEU A 120 -0.65 1.79 -16.80
CA LEU A 120 -1.17 1.78 -15.43
C LEU A 120 -2.67 2.11 -15.38
N THR A 121 -3.12 3.06 -16.22
CA THR A 121 -4.54 3.39 -16.33
C THR A 121 -5.36 2.16 -16.73
N LYS A 122 -4.91 1.41 -17.74
CA LYS A 122 -5.54 0.17 -18.18
C LYS A 122 -5.54 -0.90 -17.09
N GLU A 123 -4.44 -1.05 -16.38
CA GLU A 123 -4.31 -2.05 -15.33
C GLU A 123 -5.24 -1.74 -14.14
N ILE A 124 -5.27 -0.49 -13.66
CA ILE A 124 -6.18 -0.06 -12.60
C ILE A 124 -7.64 -0.24 -13.04
N ALA A 125 -8.00 0.22 -14.25
CA ALA A 125 -9.36 0.09 -14.76
C ALA A 125 -9.80 -1.38 -14.89
N ASN A 126 -8.92 -2.27 -15.32
CA ASN A 126 -9.20 -3.70 -15.43
C ASN A 126 -9.43 -4.34 -14.07
N GLN A 127 -8.60 -4.04 -13.08
CA GLN A 127 -8.77 -4.59 -11.73
C GLN A 127 -10.04 -4.07 -11.06
N LEU A 128 -10.35 -2.78 -11.17
CA LEU A 128 -11.60 -2.23 -10.64
C LEU A 128 -12.82 -2.82 -11.34
N ARG A 129 -12.77 -3.00 -12.67
CA ARG A 129 -13.85 -3.65 -13.43
C ARG A 129 -14.05 -5.10 -13.00
N ALA A 130 -12.98 -5.86 -12.81
CA ALA A 130 -13.06 -7.25 -12.33
C ALA A 130 -13.67 -7.38 -10.93
N LYS A 131 -13.66 -6.32 -10.14
CA LYS A 131 -14.21 -6.24 -8.78
C LYS A 131 -15.39 -5.26 -8.67
N PHE A 132 -16.01 -4.93 -9.80
CA PHE A 132 -17.06 -3.93 -9.87
C PHE A 132 -18.21 -4.17 -8.89
N ASP A 133 -18.67 -5.41 -8.76
CA ASP A 133 -19.76 -5.78 -7.85
C ASP A 133 -19.41 -5.51 -6.38
N TYR A 134 -18.13 -5.71 -5.99
CA TYR A 134 -17.68 -5.37 -4.64
C TYR A 134 -17.77 -3.87 -4.38
N PHE A 135 -17.26 -3.04 -5.28
CA PHE A 135 -17.28 -1.59 -5.13
C PHE A 135 -18.70 -1.02 -5.19
N SER A 136 -19.55 -1.58 -6.07
CA SER A 136 -20.94 -1.14 -6.27
C SER A 136 -21.87 -1.53 -5.10
N ALA A 137 -21.40 -2.35 -4.15
CA ALA A 137 -22.13 -2.64 -2.93
C ALA A 137 -22.09 -1.47 -1.91
N PHE A 138 -21.35 -0.40 -2.21
CA PHE A 138 -21.25 0.80 -1.39
C PHE A 138 -21.93 1.99 -2.08
N GLU A 139 -22.62 2.81 -1.31
CA GLU A 139 -23.33 4.00 -1.80
C GLU A 139 -22.37 5.16 -2.10
N LYS A 140 -21.20 5.14 -1.42
CA LYS A 140 -20.15 6.15 -1.59
C LYS A 140 -18.77 5.52 -1.48
N ILE A 141 -17.83 6.01 -2.30
CA ILE A 141 -16.40 5.65 -2.25
C ILE A 141 -15.61 6.91 -1.90
N ILE A 142 -14.75 6.82 -0.87
CA ILE A 142 -13.83 7.91 -0.52
C ILE A 142 -12.40 7.42 -0.77
N VAL A 143 -11.71 8.06 -1.70
CA VAL A 143 -10.32 7.75 -2.07
C VAL A 143 -9.39 8.68 -1.31
N TYR A 144 -8.50 8.10 -0.51
CA TYR A 144 -7.49 8.78 0.28
C TYR A 144 -6.11 8.56 -0.35
N TYR A 145 -5.47 9.63 -0.78
CA TYR A 145 -4.15 9.60 -1.39
C TYR A 145 -3.35 10.86 -1.03
N ASP A 146 -2.05 10.75 -0.83
CA ASP A 146 -1.18 11.87 -0.45
C ASP A 146 -0.76 12.74 -1.63
N TYR A 147 -1.03 12.29 -2.87
CA TYR A 147 -0.64 12.93 -4.12
C TYR A 147 0.89 12.97 -4.34
N GLY A 148 1.60 11.97 -3.84
CA GLY A 148 3.04 11.82 -4.04
C GLY A 148 3.44 11.78 -5.52
N GLN A 149 2.58 11.19 -6.39
CA GLN A 149 2.78 11.13 -7.84
C GLN A 149 1.60 11.78 -8.56
N VAL A 150 1.88 12.86 -9.33
CA VAL A 150 0.85 13.62 -10.04
C VAL A 150 0.14 12.76 -11.09
N GLU A 151 0.89 11.94 -11.83
CA GLU A 151 0.37 11.04 -12.84
C GLU A 151 -0.61 10.03 -12.24
N LEU A 152 -0.27 9.43 -11.10
CA LEU A 152 -1.16 8.50 -10.40
C LEU A 152 -2.43 9.20 -9.92
N ALA A 153 -2.32 10.40 -9.35
CA ALA A 153 -3.48 11.17 -8.92
C ALA A 153 -4.48 11.41 -10.06
N GLN A 154 -3.98 11.78 -11.24
CA GLN A 154 -4.80 12.00 -12.44
C GLN A 154 -5.46 10.69 -12.92
N ILE A 155 -4.73 9.58 -12.92
CA ILE A 155 -5.27 8.26 -13.28
C ILE A 155 -6.41 7.88 -12.34
N LEU A 156 -6.19 8.01 -11.01
CA LEU A 156 -7.18 7.65 -10.01
C LEU A 156 -8.47 8.45 -10.18
N VAL A 157 -8.36 9.79 -10.30
CA VAL A 157 -9.53 10.67 -10.54
C VAL A 157 -10.27 10.26 -11.80
N SER A 158 -9.56 10.03 -12.90
CA SER A 158 -10.18 9.67 -14.18
C SER A 158 -10.88 8.32 -14.10
N VAL A 159 -10.22 7.28 -13.61
CA VAL A 159 -10.75 5.91 -13.62
C VAL A 159 -11.91 5.76 -12.64
N PHE A 160 -11.77 6.25 -11.39
CA PHE A 160 -12.84 6.12 -10.40
C PHE A 160 -14.10 6.88 -10.80
N ASN A 161 -13.99 8.14 -11.28
CA ASN A 161 -15.15 8.93 -11.71
C ASN A 161 -15.82 8.39 -12.99
N THR A 162 -15.07 7.63 -13.82
CA THR A 162 -15.65 6.97 -15.00
C THR A 162 -16.47 5.73 -14.61
N MET A 163 -16.08 5.05 -13.53
CA MET A 163 -16.66 3.77 -13.15
C MET A 163 -17.74 3.87 -12.08
N PHE A 164 -17.66 4.85 -11.18
CA PHE A 164 -18.53 4.98 -10.02
C PHE A 164 -19.15 6.37 -9.94
N SER A 165 -20.43 6.44 -9.58
CA SER A 165 -21.22 7.68 -9.60
C SER A 165 -20.99 8.59 -8.37
N ASN A 166 -20.55 8.04 -7.24
CA ASN A 166 -20.38 8.79 -5.99
C ASN A 166 -18.99 8.56 -5.40
N VAL A 167 -18.02 9.32 -5.90
CA VAL A 167 -16.62 9.24 -5.47
C VAL A 167 -16.17 10.58 -4.94
N GLU A 168 -15.56 10.56 -3.77
CA GLU A 168 -14.90 11.71 -3.14
C GLU A 168 -13.40 11.46 -3.05
N PHE A 169 -12.58 12.44 -3.42
CA PHE A 169 -11.13 12.37 -3.29
C PHE A 169 -10.66 13.25 -2.14
N ARG A 170 -9.85 12.68 -1.25
CA ARG A 170 -9.27 13.38 -0.11
C ARG A 170 -7.74 13.31 -0.18
N LYS A 171 -7.13 14.49 -0.29
CA LYS A 171 -5.69 14.61 -0.05
C LYS A 171 -5.43 14.41 1.43
N ILE A 172 -4.49 13.53 1.77
CA ILE A 172 -4.11 13.23 3.14
C ILE A 172 -2.62 13.41 3.35
N GLU A 173 -2.24 13.61 4.62
CA GLU A 173 -0.88 13.38 5.08
C GLU A 173 -0.79 11.97 5.66
N THR A 174 0.32 11.27 5.42
CA THR A 174 0.50 9.85 5.79
C THR A 174 0.35 9.59 7.29
N ASN A 175 0.54 10.61 8.13
CA ASN A 175 0.39 10.53 9.59
C ASN A 175 -1.07 10.57 10.06
N GLN A 176 -2.01 11.07 9.24
CA GLN A 176 -3.41 11.27 9.63
C GLN A 176 -4.18 9.96 9.80
N TYR A 177 -3.85 8.94 9.00
CA TYR A 177 -4.60 7.69 8.99
C TYR A 177 -3.69 6.46 9.07
N LYS A 178 -3.92 5.57 10.03
CA LYS A 178 -3.15 4.32 10.16
C LYS A 178 -3.37 3.36 8.99
N LEU A 179 -4.49 3.48 8.28
CA LEU A 179 -4.76 2.70 7.06
C LEU A 179 -3.86 3.11 5.88
N SER A 180 -3.35 4.35 5.85
CA SER A 180 -2.31 4.74 4.88
C SER A 180 -1.00 3.99 5.12
N GLN A 181 -0.62 3.79 6.39
CA GLN A 181 0.56 2.98 6.74
C GLN A 181 0.34 1.49 6.38
N ALA A 182 -0.91 0.99 6.50
CA ALA A 182 -1.24 -0.36 6.03
C ALA A 182 -1.11 -0.47 4.49
N ALA A 183 -1.45 0.58 3.74
CA ALA A 183 -1.26 0.62 2.29
C ALA A 183 0.23 0.60 1.91
N ASP A 184 1.08 1.40 2.59
CA ASP A 184 2.55 1.38 2.45
C ASP A 184 3.13 -0.02 2.75
N LEU A 185 2.69 -0.65 3.86
CA LEU A 185 3.12 -2.02 4.18
C LEU A 185 2.74 -3.00 3.06
N ILE A 186 1.48 -2.98 2.61
CA ILE A 186 1.00 -3.89 1.57
C ILE A 186 1.75 -3.67 0.26
N CYS A 187 1.94 -2.42 -0.14
CA CYS A 187 2.68 -2.06 -1.35
C CYS A 187 4.12 -2.58 -1.30
N THR A 188 4.82 -2.35 -0.18
CA THR A 188 6.18 -2.85 0.05
C THR A 188 6.22 -4.39 0.05
N VAL A 189 5.27 -5.06 0.71
CA VAL A 189 5.21 -6.53 0.78
C VAL A 189 4.93 -7.14 -0.59
N GLU A 190 4.03 -6.58 -1.39
CA GLU A 190 3.77 -7.02 -2.77
C GLU A 190 5.01 -6.83 -3.64
N ALA A 191 5.69 -5.68 -3.55
CA ALA A 191 6.91 -5.42 -4.31
C ALA A 191 8.04 -6.42 -3.97
N ILE A 192 8.25 -6.72 -2.69
CA ILE A 192 9.24 -7.71 -2.25
C ILE A 192 8.84 -9.13 -2.71
N ALA A 193 7.55 -9.46 -2.69
CA ALA A 193 7.07 -10.79 -3.09
C ALA A 193 7.39 -11.14 -4.55
N GLN A 194 7.34 -10.16 -5.44
CA GLN A 194 7.62 -10.32 -6.88
C GLN A 194 9.11 -10.41 -7.22
N LYS A 195 10.01 -9.98 -6.34
CA LYS A 195 11.46 -10.10 -6.58
C LYS A 195 11.87 -11.55 -6.62
N ASN A 196 12.79 -11.90 -7.54
CA ASN A 196 13.40 -13.22 -7.55
C ASN A 196 14.34 -13.44 -6.36
N VAL A 197 15.13 -12.42 -6.04
CA VAL A 197 16.11 -12.42 -4.95
C VAL A 197 15.90 -11.21 -4.06
N LEU A 198 16.02 -11.38 -2.75
CA LEU A 198 16.00 -10.27 -1.79
C LEU A 198 17.28 -9.45 -1.95
N THR A 199 17.15 -8.13 -1.79
CA THR A 199 18.32 -7.26 -1.61
C THR A 199 19.06 -7.61 -0.33
N LYS A 200 20.28 -7.08 -0.16
CA LYS A 200 21.06 -7.28 1.07
C LYS A 200 20.28 -6.85 2.31
N SER A 201 19.70 -5.65 2.29
CA SER A 201 18.91 -5.12 3.42
C SER A 201 17.67 -5.96 3.72
N GLU A 202 16.97 -6.42 2.69
CA GLU A 202 15.79 -7.29 2.84
C GLU A 202 16.18 -8.66 3.40
N SER A 203 17.32 -9.23 2.97
CA SER A 203 17.83 -10.49 3.50
C SER A 203 18.28 -10.36 4.96
N GLU A 204 18.94 -9.27 5.31
CA GLU A 204 19.29 -8.95 6.70
C GLU A 204 18.03 -8.77 7.56
N PHE A 205 16.96 -8.23 6.98
CA PHE A 205 15.71 -8.00 7.70
C PHE A 205 14.86 -9.27 7.84
N PHE A 206 14.65 -10.03 6.76
CA PHE A 206 13.74 -11.18 6.73
C PHE A 206 14.43 -12.54 6.83
N HIS A 207 15.75 -12.62 6.82
CA HIS A 207 16.61 -13.80 6.74
C HIS A 207 16.61 -14.45 5.36
N SER A 208 15.45 -14.84 4.85
CA SER A 208 15.33 -15.49 3.54
C SER A 208 14.04 -15.11 2.82
N LYS A 209 14.04 -15.29 1.52
CA LYS A 209 12.82 -15.14 0.68
C LYS A 209 11.73 -16.12 1.12
N ASN A 210 12.11 -17.32 1.53
CA ASN A 210 11.18 -18.35 1.97
C ASN A 210 10.52 -17.97 3.30
N ASP A 211 11.29 -17.44 4.27
CA ASP A 211 10.75 -16.96 5.55
C ASP A 211 9.82 -15.78 5.34
N PHE A 212 10.19 -14.84 4.46
CA PHE A 212 9.31 -13.73 4.08
C PHE A 212 8.00 -14.24 3.49
N LYS A 213 8.06 -15.15 2.51
CA LYS A 213 6.86 -15.71 1.87
C LYS A 213 5.96 -16.43 2.87
N LYS A 214 6.53 -17.27 3.72
CA LYS A 214 5.79 -18.12 4.66
C LYS A 214 5.18 -17.30 5.80
N ASN A 215 5.94 -16.36 6.38
CA ASN A 215 5.56 -15.70 7.64
C ASN A 215 4.85 -14.35 7.42
N ILE A 216 5.14 -13.65 6.32
CA ILE A 216 4.62 -12.31 6.05
C ILE A 216 3.66 -12.35 4.86
N TYR A 217 4.17 -12.63 3.65
CA TYR A 217 3.39 -12.51 2.42
C TYR A 217 2.13 -13.38 2.42
N LYS A 218 2.24 -14.65 2.82
CA LYS A 218 1.11 -15.59 2.88
C LYS A 218 -0.08 -15.06 3.70
N ASN A 219 0.19 -14.31 4.76
CA ASN A 219 -0.88 -13.78 5.61
C ASN A 219 -1.50 -12.49 5.05
N ILE A 220 -0.70 -11.63 4.46
CA ILE A 220 -1.18 -10.40 3.81
C ILE A 220 -1.96 -10.76 2.54
N SER A 221 -1.45 -11.66 1.72
CA SER A 221 -2.09 -12.05 0.45
C SER A 221 -3.48 -12.69 0.61
N LYS A 222 -3.83 -13.19 1.79
CA LYS A 222 -5.20 -13.67 2.10
C LYS A 222 -6.25 -12.56 2.08
N LYS A 223 -5.82 -11.30 2.17
CA LYS A 223 -6.69 -10.11 2.12
C LYS A 223 -6.85 -9.56 0.69
N LYS A 224 -6.18 -10.16 -0.27
CA LYS A 224 -6.29 -9.75 -1.69
C LYS A 224 -7.68 -10.12 -2.20
N LEU A 225 -8.37 -9.13 -2.75
CA LEU A 225 -9.73 -9.23 -3.29
C LEU A 225 -9.77 -10.00 -4.62
#